data_31db6a5b60316c26fc2d2f4be3308f4f
#
_entry.id   31db6a5b60316c26fc2d2f4be3308f4f
#
_cell.length_a   1.000
_cell.length_b   1.000
_cell.length_c   1.000
_cell.angle_alpha   90.00
_cell.angle_beta   90.00
_cell.angle_gamma   90.00
#
_symmetry.space_group_name_H-M   'P 1'
#
loop_
_entity.id
_entity.type
_entity.pdbx_description
1 polymer ?
#
loop_
_entity_poly.entity_id
_entity_poly.type
_entity_poly.pdbx_seq_one_letter_code
_entity_poly.pdbx_strand_id
1 'polypeptide(L)'
;MTATNRDKSSRLQLSGRNITGACLAVCGLLIIIWGGTLESVSVTDPGFMSFAVSSLVIVAAGGCLATALPRAARVTLIWLATLTSMLYLFIIGMAVIVSLMSCVVIAGVAAWLTIRILRGGKTANSVR
;
A
#
# COMPACT_ATOMS: atom_id res chain seq x y z
N MET A 1 4.00 -22.53 36.12
CA MET A 1 4.50 -21.14 36.13
C MET A 1 5.14 -20.65 34.83
N THR A 2 5.17 -21.46 33.77
CA THR A 2 5.77 -21.09 32.48
C THR A 2 4.74 -20.55 31.42
N ALA A 3 3.43 -20.64 31.68
CA ALA A 3 2.40 -20.19 30.78
C ALA A 3 2.22 -18.66 30.74
N THR A 4 2.48 -17.95 31.82
CA THR A 4 2.31 -16.49 31.92
C THR A 4 3.39 -15.69 31.23
N ASN A 5 4.55 -16.29 30.93
CA ASN A 5 5.63 -15.58 30.23
C ASN A 5 5.54 -15.68 28.69
N ARG A 6 4.80 -16.67 28.18
CA ARG A 6 4.53 -16.79 26.75
C ARG A 6 3.49 -15.78 26.26
N ASP A 7 2.57 -15.41 27.12
CA ASP A 7 1.51 -14.46 26.76
C ASP A 7 1.97 -13.00 26.73
N LYS A 8 3.06 -12.68 27.43
CA LYS A 8 3.68 -11.35 27.41
C LYS A 8 4.57 -11.11 26.19
N SER A 9 5.11 -12.15 25.59
CA SER A 9 5.97 -11.99 24.40
C SER A 9 5.18 -11.91 23.10
N SER A 10 3.92 -12.33 23.08
CA SER A 10 3.00 -12.09 21.96
C SER A 10 2.37 -10.69 22.00
N ARG A 11 2.45 -10.02 23.14
CA ARG A 11 2.06 -8.62 23.25
C ARG A 11 3.20 -7.76 22.74
N LEU A 12 3.06 -7.35 21.49
CA LEU A 12 3.70 -6.13 21.03
C LEU A 12 5.23 -6.20 20.86
N GLN A 13 5.72 -7.07 20.04
CA GLN A 13 6.76 -6.56 19.16
C GLN A 13 6.10 -5.54 18.19
N LEU A 14 5.70 -4.44 18.76
CA LEU A 14 5.46 -3.20 18.07
C LEU A 14 6.84 -2.70 17.60
N SER A 15 7.45 -3.43 16.67
CA SER A 15 8.59 -2.92 15.93
C SER A 15 8.20 -1.54 15.42
N GLY A 16 9.06 -0.54 15.59
CA GLY A 16 8.80 0.81 15.11
C GLY A 16 8.26 0.85 13.67
N ARG A 17 8.64 -0.14 12.85
CA ARG A 17 8.13 -0.35 11.49
C ARG A 17 6.63 -0.64 11.43
N ASN A 18 6.09 -1.43 12.37
CA ASN A 18 4.66 -1.73 12.41
C ASN A 18 3.85 -0.51 12.85
N ILE A 19 4.38 0.28 13.79
CA ILE A 19 3.74 1.53 14.23
C ILE A 19 3.73 2.52 13.06
N THR A 20 4.84 2.72 12.37
CA THR A 20 4.92 3.60 11.20
C THR A 20 3.99 3.14 10.09
N GLY A 21 3.92 1.83 9.82
CA GLY A 21 3.00 1.26 8.85
C GLY A 21 1.53 1.50 9.21
N ALA A 22 1.17 1.33 10.48
CA ALA A 22 -0.19 1.60 10.97
C ALA A 22 -0.53 3.10 10.89
N CYS A 23 0.39 3.99 11.28
CA CYS A 23 0.19 5.43 11.16
C CYS A 23 -0.04 5.87 9.71
N LEU A 24 0.76 5.35 8.76
CA LEU A 24 0.57 5.63 7.34
C LEU A 24 -0.78 5.13 6.84
N ALA A 25 -1.21 3.93 7.24
CA ALA A 25 -2.51 3.40 6.85
C ALA A 25 -3.66 4.27 7.38
N VAL A 26 -3.60 4.72 8.62
CA VAL A 26 -4.58 5.63 9.22
C VAL A 26 -4.59 6.98 8.49
N CYS A 27 -3.42 7.56 8.22
CA CYS A 27 -3.31 8.80 7.44
C CYS A 27 -3.93 8.65 6.04
N GLY A 28 -3.67 7.56 5.35
CA GLY A 28 -4.26 7.28 4.04
C GLY A 28 -5.79 7.19 4.11
N LEU A 29 -6.34 6.52 5.12
CA LEU A 29 -7.79 6.45 5.33
C LEU A 29 -8.40 7.83 5.63
N LEU A 30 -7.74 8.65 6.43
CA LEU A 30 -8.20 10.01 6.72
C LEU A 30 -8.21 10.88 5.46
N ILE A 31 -7.24 10.75 4.58
CA ILE A 31 -7.16 11.48 3.31
C ILE A 31 -8.35 11.15 2.42
N ILE A 32 -8.73 9.86 2.27
CA ILE A 32 -9.85 9.50 1.41
C ILE A 32 -11.19 9.93 2.02
N ILE A 33 -11.34 9.85 3.33
CA ILE A 33 -12.54 10.34 4.02
C ILE A 33 -12.68 11.84 3.81
N TRP A 34 -11.61 12.59 4.01
CA TRP A 34 -11.61 14.02 3.79
C TRP A 34 -11.86 14.40 2.34
N GLY A 35 -11.20 13.73 1.39
CA GLY A 35 -11.47 13.92 -0.04
C GLY A 35 -12.95 13.70 -0.40
N GLY A 36 -13.60 12.68 0.19
CA GLY A 36 -15.02 12.42 -0.02
C GLY A 36 -15.95 13.45 0.61
N THR A 37 -15.47 14.30 1.54
CA THR A 37 -16.26 15.42 2.10
C THR A 37 -16.12 16.71 1.29
N LEU A 38 -15.02 16.88 0.54
CA LEU A 38 -14.73 18.08 -0.23
C LEU A 38 -15.22 17.97 -1.67
N GLU A 39 -15.17 16.79 -2.25
CA GLU A 39 -15.50 16.53 -3.65
C GLU A 39 -16.64 15.52 -3.77
N SER A 40 -17.34 15.56 -4.90
CA SER A 40 -18.35 14.54 -5.21
C SER A 40 -17.66 13.17 -5.33
N VAL A 41 -18.18 12.16 -4.66
CA VAL A 41 -17.65 10.79 -4.72
C VAL A 41 -17.95 10.20 -6.10
N SER A 42 -17.13 10.52 -7.07
CA SER A 42 -17.23 10.03 -8.44
C SER A 42 -15.88 9.58 -8.96
N VAL A 43 -15.86 8.39 -9.56
CA VAL A 43 -14.65 7.81 -10.16
C VAL A 43 -14.19 8.61 -11.40
N THR A 44 -15.07 9.40 -11.98
CA THR A 44 -14.78 10.24 -13.15
C THR A 44 -14.29 11.64 -12.78
N ASP A 45 -14.40 12.01 -11.51
CA ASP A 45 -13.95 13.32 -11.05
C ASP A 45 -12.43 13.28 -10.75
N PRO A 46 -11.61 14.06 -11.47
CA PRO A 46 -10.16 14.10 -11.25
C PRO A 46 -9.78 14.59 -9.85
N GLY A 47 -10.60 15.46 -9.23
CA GLY A 47 -10.40 15.92 -7.86
C GLY A 47 -10.48 14.77 -6.86
N PHE A 48 -11.60 14.05 -6.84
CA PHE A 48 -11.78 12.89 -5.98
C PHE A 48 -10.75 11.80 -6.24
N MET A 49 -10.43 11.52 -7.50
CA MET A 49 -9.45 10.51 -7.87
C MET A 49 -8.03 10.84 -7.38
N SER A 50 -7.66 12.10 -7.29
CA SER A 50 -6.36 12.50 -6.72
C SER A 50 -6.25 12.12 -5.24
N PHE A 51 -7.31 12.31 -4.45
CA PHE A 51 -7.37 11.88 -3.04
C PHE A 51 -7.34 10.36 -2.93
N ALA A 52 -8.09 9.65 -3.77
CA ALA A 52 -8.15 8.19 -3.77
C ALA A 52 -6.77 7.57 -4.09
N VAL A 53 -6.09 8.07 -5.12
CA VAL A 53 -4.75 7.60 -5.49
C VAL A 53 -3.74 7.88 -4.39
N SER A 54 -3.72 9.09 -3.86
CA SER A 54 -2.80 9.48 -2.77
C SER A 54 -3.01 8.61 -1.54
N SER A 55 -4.28 8.40 -1.15
CA SER A 55 -4.65 7.52 -0.05
C SER A 55 -4.16 6.09 -0.25
N LEU A 56 -4.44 5.50 -1.41
CA LEU A 56 -4.06 4.11 -1.71
C LEU A 56 -2.54 3.92 -1.75
N VAL A 57 -1.80 4.89 -2.30
CA VAL A 57 -0.33 4.85 -2.32
C VAL A 57 0.22 4.88 -0.90
N ILE A 58 -0.32 5.75 -0.04
CA ILE A 58 0.11 5.86 1.36
C ILE A 58 -0.24 4.57 2.13
N VAL A 59 -1.45 4.02 1.94
CA VAL A 59 -1.86 2.76 2.57
C VAL A 59 -1.00 1.60 2.08
N ALA A 60 -0.68 1.54 0.79
CA ALA A 60 0.21 0.52 0.23
C ALA A 60 1.63 0.62 0.80
N ALA A 61 2.17 1.84 0.92
CA ALA A 61 3.47 2.07 1.55
C ALA A 61 3.47 1.63 3.02
N GLY A 62 2.42 1.98 3.77
CA GLY A 62 2.22 1.52 5.14
C GLY A 62 2.13 -0.01 5.25
N GLY A 63 1.40 -0.65 4.34
CA GLY A 63 1.29 -2.10 4.26
C GLY A 63 2.60 -2.80 3.94
N CYS A 64 3.47 -2.20 3.12
CA CYS A 64 4.80 -2.71 2.84
C CYS A 64 5.71 -2.67 4.08
N LEU A 65 5.56 -1.66 4.94
CA LEU A 65 6.32 -1.51 6.18
C LEU A 65 5.80 -2.43 7.28
N ALA A 66 4.50 -2.68 7.34
CA ALA A 66 3.88 -3.53 8.35
C ALA A 66 4.24 -5.01 8.14
N THR A 67 5.07 -5.56 9.01
CA THR A 67 5.46 -6.98 8.97
C THR A 67 4.34 -7.91 9.43
N ALA A 68 3.34 -7.37 10.14
CA ALA A 68 2.19 -8.12 10.64
C ALA A 68 1.20 -8.52 9.53
N LEU A 69 1.18 -7.83 8.38
CA LEU A 69 0.29 -8.14 7.27
C LEU A 69 0.75 -9.39 6.50
N PRO A 70 -0.17 -10.28 6.11
CA PRO A 70 0.15 -11.41 5.24
C PRO A 70 0.68 -10.91 3.88
N ARG A 71 1.57 -11.70 3.27
CA ARG A 71 2.21 -11.33 2.00
C ARG A 71 1.20 -11.07 0.89
N ALA A 72 0.16 -11.89 0.84
CA ALA A 72 -0.92 -11.73 -0.14
C ALA A 72 -1.58 -10.35 -0.02
N ALA A 73 -1.91 -9.89 1.20
CA ALA A 73 -2.51 -8.57 1.41
C ALA A 73 -1.60 -7.43 0.97
N ARG A 74 -0.29 -7.53 1.23
CA ARG A 74 0.68 -6.51 0.76
C ARG A 74 0.75 -6.44 -0.76
N VAL A 75 0.81 -7.59 -1.42
CA VAL A 75 0.84 -7.66 -2.89
C VAL A 75 -0.46 -7.09 -3.46
N THR A 76 -1.60 -7.45 -2.89
CA THR A 76 -2.91 -6.92 -3.31
C THR A 76 -2.98 -5.40 -3.17
N LEU A 77 -2.50 -4.82 -2.06
CA LEU A 77 -2.47 -3.37 -1.86
C LEU A 77 -1.58 -2.66 -2.90
N ILE A 78 -0.41 -3.22 -3.21
CA ILE A 78 0.49 -2.66 -4.23
C ILE A 78 -0.20 -2.64 -5.59
N TRP A 79 -0.82 -3.74 -6.00
CA TRP A 79 -1.48 -3.84 -7.29
C TRP A 79 -2.74 -2.97 -7.36
N LEU A 80 -3.50 -2.87 -6.27
CA LEU A 80 -4.65 -1.98 -6.19
C LEU A 80 -4.22 -0.51 -6.36
N ALA A 81 -3.19 -0.07 -5.65
CA ALA A 81 -2.64 1.27 -5.79
C ALA A 81 -2.11 1.54 -7.20
N THR A 82 -1.45 0.54 -7.80
CA THR A 82 -0.94 0.62 -9.18
C THR A 82 -2.05 0.80 -10.19
N LEU A 83 -3.10 -0.03 -10.13
CA LEU A 83 -4.23 0.04 -11.05
C LEU A 83 -4.99 1.37 -10.91
N THR A 84 -5.22 1.82 -9.68
CA THR A 84 -5.90 3.10 -9.43
C THR A 84 -5.06 4.28 -9.93
N SER A 85 -3.74 4.23 -9.77
CA SER A 85 -2.83 5.26 -10.29
C SER A 85 -2.83 5.30 -11.83
N MET A 86 -2.86 4.14 -12.48
CA MET A 86 -2.96 4.07 -13.94
C MET A 86 -4.29 4.64 -14.44
N LEU A 87 -5.40 4.27 -13.78
CA LEU A 87 -6.72 4.80 -14.11
C LEU A 87 -6.76 6.34 -14.00
N TYR A 88 -6.16 6.88 -12.95
CA TYR A 88 -6.07 8.32 -12.74
C TYR A 88 -5.32 9.04 -13.88
N LEU A 89 -4.22 8.48 -14.37
CA LEU A 89 -3.47 9.04 -15.49
C LEU A 89 -4.32 9.12 -16.77
N PHE A 90 -5.19 8.13 -17.01
CA PHE A 90 -6.12 8.15 -18.12
C PHE A 90 -7.22 9.21 -17.96
N ILE A 91 -7.75 9.38 -16.74
CA ILE A 91 -8.81 10.36 -16.44
C ILE A 91 -8.33 11.79 -16.62
N ILE A 92 -7.09 12.09 -16.23
CA ILE A 92 -6.51 13.44 -16.40
C ILE A 92 -6.30 13.79 -17.88
N GLY A 93 -6.28 12.81 -18.78
CA GLY A 93 -6.10 13.06 -20.21
C GLY A 93 -4.73 13.61 -20.58
N MET A 94 -3.69 13.23 -19.84
CA MET A 94 -2.32 13.58 -20.21
C MET A 94 -1.94 13.01 -21.57
N ALA A 95 -0.95 13.64 -22.23
CA ALA A 95 -0.44 13.16 -23.51
C ALA A 95 -0.14 11.66 -23.45
N VAL A 96 -0.62 10.90 -24.42
CA VAL A 96 -0.57 9.41 -24.42
C VAL A 96 0.83 8.88 -24.16
N ILE A 97 1.86 9.54 -24.68
CA ILE A 97 3.26 9.15 -24.50
C ILE A 97 3.69 9.27 -23.03
N VAL A 98 3.34 10.37 -22.35
CA VAL A 98 3.67 10.60 -20.94
C VAL A 98 2.92 9.61 -20.04
N SER A 99 1.65 9.35 -20.36
CA SER A 99 0.83 8.37 -19.65
C SER A 99 1.41 6.96 -19.77
N LEU A 100 1.80 6.54 -20.98
CA LEU A 100 2.42 5.23 -21.21
C LEU A 100 3.75 5.07 -20.46
N MET A 101 4.64 6.07 -20.53
CA MET A 101 5.91 6.05 -19.82
C MET A 101 5.71 5.95 -18.30
N SER A 102 4.78 6.73 -17.76
CA SER A 102 4.43 6.69 -16.34
C SER A 102 3.87 5.31 -15.94
N CYS A 103 3.01 4.71 -16.75
CA CYS A 103 2.48 3.37 -16.51
C CYS A 103 3.58 2.30 -16.47
N VAL A 104 4.55 2.37 -17.37
CA VAL A 104 5.69 1.45 -17.39
C VAL A 104 6.52 1.57 -16.11
N VAL A 105 6.81 2.79 -15.67
CA VAL A 105 7.57 3.04 -14.44
C VAL A 105 6.80 2.51 -13.21
N ILE A 106 5.52 2.84 -13.10
CA ILE A 106 4.67 2.40 -11.97
C ILE A 106 4.56 0.87 -11.94
N ALA A 107 4.33 0.24 -13.10
CA ALA A 107 4.28 -1.22 -13.20
C ALA A 107 5.63 -1.87 -12.86
N GLY A 108 6.74 -1.28 -13.30
CA GLY A 108 8.09 -1.75 -12.98
C GLY A 108 8.39 -1.71 -11.47
N VAL A 109 8.01 -0.62 -10.80
CA VAL A 109 8.15 -0.48 -9.35
C VAL A 109 7.26 -1.50 -8.62
N ALA A 110 6.01 -1.67 -9.04
CA ALA A 110 5.09 -2.64 -8.44
C ALA A 110 5.60 -4.08 -8.61
N ALA A 111 6.10 -4.45 -9.79
CA ALA A 111 6.69 -5.75 -10.04
C ALA A 111 7.95 -5.98 -9.19
N TRP A 112 8.82 -4.99 -9.10
CA TRP A 112 10.03 -5.05 -8.28
C TRP A 112 9.70 -5.25 -6.80
N LEU A 113 8.74 -4.50 -6.25
CA LEU A 113 8.28 -4.65 -4.87
C LEU A 113 7.67 -6.03 -4.63
N THR A 114 6.86 -6.52 -5.57
CA THR A 114 6.25 -7.86 -5.50
C THR A 114 7.32 -8.95 -5.44
N ILE A 115 8.32 -8.89 -6.32
CA ILE A 115 9.45 -9.84 -6.34
C ILE A 115 10.23 -9.76 -5.03
N ARG A 116 10.47 -8.57 -4.51
CA ARG A 116 11.17 -8.39 -3.23
C ARG A 116 10.43 -9.01 -2.07
N ILE A 117 9.10 -8.84 -2.00
CA ILE A 117 8.24 -9.44 -0.96
C ILE A 117 8.25 -10.97 -1.07
N LEU A 118 8.17 -11.52 -2.28
CA LEU A 118 8.18 -12.96 -2.51
C LEU A 118 9.55 -13.59 -2.20
N ARG A 119 10.65 -12.94 -2.58
CA ARG A 119 12.02 -13.44 -2.31
C ARG A 119 12.37 -13.39 -0.83
N GLY A 120 11.94 -12.37 -0.10
CA GLY A 120 12.19 -12.26 1.34
C GLY A 120 11.58 -13.40 2.18
N GLY A 121 10.74 -14.22 1.59
CA GLY A 121 10.14 -15.38 2.24
C GLY A 121 10.86 -16.70 2.06
N LYS A 122 11.75 -16.81 1.09
CA LYS A 122 12.48 -18.07 0.85
C LYS A 122 13.63 -18.27 1.84
N THR A 123 14.24 -17.20 2.33
CA THR A 123 15.33 -17.26 3.30
C THR A 123 14.89 -17.71 4.70
N ALA A 124 13.63 -17.51 5.07
CA ALA A 124 13.12 -17.96 6.38
C ALA A 124 12.85 -19.47 6.46
N ASN A 125 12.65 -20.15 5.32
CA ASN A 125 12.40 -21.60 5.26
C ASN A 125 13.68 -22.44 5.06
N SER A 126 14.80 -21.81 4.79
CA SER A 126 16.08 -22.49 4.52
C SER A 126 16.91 -22.78 5.79
N VAL A 127 16.46 -22.32 6.97
CA VAL A 127 17.17 -22.46 8.25
C VAL A 127 16.50 -23.49 9.19
N ARG A 128 15.63 -24.37 8.63
CA ARG A 128 15.08 -25.48 9.40
C ARG A 128 15.69 -26.82 9.00
#